data_8bd7e84e495b9a965b503e59431c4d08
#
_entry.id   8bd7e84e495b9a965b503e59431c4d08
#
_cell.length_a   1.000
_cell.length_b   1.000
_cell.length_c   1.000
_cell.angle_alpha   90.00
_cell.angle_beta   90.00
_cell.angle_gamma   90.00
#
_symmetry.space_group_name_H-M   'P 1'
#
loop_
_entity.id
_entity.type
_entity.pdbx_description
1 polymer ?
#
loop_
_entity_poly.entity_id
_entity_poly.type
_entity_poly.pdbx_seq_one_letter_code
_entity_poly.pdbx_strand_id
1 'polypeptide(L)'
;MSGLLSSVSEHLLAPGGVTLESLQGVLGDLAGPGIDAADLYFQGQISESWSLEDGIVKEGSFNLDQGVGVRAQSGEKTGFAYSNAITLEALGAAARAARSISRAGQNGTVQAFRSQDVAQLYAPDNPLEVMSRAEKVELLKRIDVATRALDPRIQQVSVSMAGVWERILVASTDGGLAADVRPLVRFNVSVIVEQNGRRERGGHGGGGRTDYRYFLSEDRAMGYAREALRQALVNLEAIPAPAGTLPVVLGSGWSGVLLHEAVGHGLEGDFNRKGSSAYSGRMGEMVASKLCTIVDDGTLAGRRGSLSVDDEGTPTECTTLIENGVLKGYMQDKLNARLMGVARTGNGRRESYAHLPMPRMTNTYMLGGQSDPAEIIASVKKGIYCANLGGGQVDITSGKFVFSTSEAYLIEDGKITAPVKGATLIGNGPEAMSKVSMVGNDLALDSGVGTCGKDGQSVPVGVGQPTLKIDAITVGGTGA
;
A
#
# COMPACT_ATOMS: atom_id res chain seq x y z
N MET A 1 -31.35 0.80 -3.62
CA MET A 1 -29.94 1.29 -3.64
C MET A 1 -29.47 1.42 -2.21
N SER A 2 -28.25 1.05 -1.89
CA SER A 2 -27.69 1.32 -0.55
C SER A 2 -27.63 2.83 -0.33
N GLY A 3 -27.78 3.31 0.92
CA GLY A 3 -27.69 4.73 1.24
C GLY A 3 -26.37 5.38 0.77
N LEU A 4 -25.26 4.60 0.80
CA LEU A 4 -23.93 5.02 0.32
C LEU A 4 -23.92 5.31 -1.19
N LEU A 5 -24.44 4.40 -2.00
CA LEU A 5 -24.52 4.58 -3.46
C LEU A 5 -25.35 5.82 -3.83
N SER A 6 -26.48 6.05 -3.13
CA SER A 6 -27.30 7.24 -3.35
C SER A 6 -26.54 8.52 -3.02
N SER A 7 -25.88 8.57 -1.85
CA SER A 7 -25.10 9.73 -1.42
C SER A 7 -23.93 10.03 -2.37
N VAL A 8 -23.18 9.02 -2.80
CA VAL A 8 -22.05 9.19 -3.73
C VAL A 8 -22.55 9.66 -5.10
N SER A 9 -23.65 9.08 -5.61
CA SER A 9 -24.26 9.49 -6.88
C SER A 9 -24.72 10.96 -6.85
N GLU A 10 -25.32 11.39 -5.76
CA GLU A 10 -25.74 12.78 -5.55
C GLU A 10 -24.56 13.75 -5.60
N HIS A 11 -23.42 13.38 -5.00
CA HIS A 11 -22.24 14.25 -4.97
C HIS A 11 -21.46 14.26 -6.28
N LEU A 12 -21.30 13.12 -6.94
CA LEU A 12 -20.44 13.01 -8.12
C LEU A 12 -21.19 13.26 -9.43
N LEU A 13 -22.43 12.79 -9.53
CA LEU A 13 -23.18 12.78 -10.81
C LEU A 13 -24.15 13.95 -10.94
N ALA A 14 -24.92 14.24 -9.88
CA ALA A 14 -26.01 15.21 -9.95
C ALA A 14 -25.57 16.63 -10.32
N PRO A 15 -24.40 17.15 -9.86
CA PRO A 15 -23.95 18.51 -10.24
C PRO A 15 -23.77 18.68 -11.75
N GLY A 16 -23.40 17.62 -12.47
CA GLY A 16 -23.26 17.62 -13.95
C GLY A 16 -24.51 17.14 -14.69
N GLY A 17 -25.64 16.94 -14.00
CA GLY A 17 -26.87 16.45 -14.60
C GLY A 17 -26.81 15.01 -15.09
N VAL A 18 -25.85 14.22 -14.56
CA VAL A 18 -25.67 12.81 -14.90
C VAL A 18 -26.54 11.94 -13.98
N THR A 19 -27.19 10.92 -14.55
CA THR A 19 -28.01 9.96 -13.81
C THR A 19 -27.52 8.53 -14.07
N LEU A 20 -27.91 7.58 -13.21
CA LEU A 20 -27.55 6.18 -13.42
C LEU A 20 -28.11 5.62 -14.75
N GLU A 21 -29.29 6.10 -15.18
CA GLU A 21 -29.85 5.75 -16.48
C GLU A 21 -28.99 6.26 -17.63
N SER A 22 -28.51 7.51 -17.56
CA SER A 22 -27.62 8.08 -18.57
C SER A 22 -26.27 7.35 -18.64
N LEU A 23 -25.77 6.81 -17.51
CA LEU A 23 -24.55 5.97 -17.51
C LEU A 23 -24.75 4.67 -18.29
N GLN A 24 -25.94 4.05 -18.20
CA GLN A 24 -26.26 2.87 -19.03
C GLN A 24 -26.23 3.21 -20.51
N GLY A 25 -26.72 4.40 -20.91
CA GLY A 25 -26.61 4.90 -22.27
C GLY A 25 -25.17 5.03 -22.75
N VAL A 26 -24.31 5.69 -21.94
CA VAL A 26 -22.88 5.86 -22.26
C VAL A 26 -22.15 4.49 -22.36
N LEU A 27 -22.44 3.55 -21.45
CA LEU A 27 -21.92 2.19 -21.52
C LEU A 27 -22.43 1.44 -22.76
N GLY A 28 -23.69 1.70 -23.17
CA GLY A 28 -24.27 1.18 -24.43
C GLY A 28 -23.51 1.67 -25.65
N ASP A 29 -23.15 2.94 -25.68
CA ASP A 29 -22.34 3.55 -26.76
C ASP A 29 -20.89 3.00 -26.77
N LEU A 30 -20.34 2.67 -25.60
CA LEU A 30 -19.02 2.03 -25.47
C LEU A 30 -19.06 0.57 -25.90
N ALA A 31 -20.08 -0.18 -25.45
CA ALA A 31 -20.28 -1.58 -25.84
C ALA A 31 -20.67 -1.64 -27.32
N GLY A 32 -20.07 -2.54 -28.05
CA GLY A 32 -20.39 -2.71 -29.47
C GLY A 32 -19.39 -3.64 -30.13
N PRO A 33 -19.45 -3.78 -31.46
CA PRO A 33 -18.53 -4.67 -32.18
C PRO A 33 -17.07 -4.33 -31.82
N GLY A 34 -16.34 -5.33 -31.34
CA GLY A 34 -14.95 -5.21 -30.99
C GLY A 34 -14.65 -4.81 -29.55
N ILE A 35 -15.62 -4.65 -28.66
CA ILE A 35 -15.40 -4.35 -27.25
C ILE A 35 -15.85 -5.53 -26.39
N ASP A 36 -14.97 -6.06 -25.56
CA ASP A 36 -15.27 -7.16 -24.62
C ASP A 36 -15.84 -6.66 -23.29
N ALA A 37 -15.31 -5.55 -22.80
CA ALA A 37 -15.72 -4.93 -21.55
C ALA A 37 -15.45 -3.43 -21.57
N ALA A 38 -16.26 -2.67 -20.82
CA ALA A 38 -16.03 -1.24 -20.60
C ALA A 38 -16.47 -0.85 -19.19
N ASP A 39 -15.86 0.20 -18.65
CA ASP A 39 -16.22 0.78 -17.36
C ASP A 39 -16.01 2.30 -17.32
N LEU A 40 -16.72 2.90 -16.38
CA LEU A 40 -16.67 4.30 -15.99
C LEU A 40 -16.26 4.34 -14.52
N TYR A 41 -15.19 5.04 -14.21
CA TYR A 41 -14.71 5.26 -12.86
C TYR A 41 -14.79 6.75 -12.51
N PHE A 42 -15.66 7.09 -11.59
CA PHE A 42 -15.85 8.44 -11.09
C PHE A 42 -15.11 8.59 -9.76
N GLN A 43 -14.45 9.71 -9.57
CA GLN A 43 -13.74 10.03 -8.34
C GLN A 43 -13.98 11.49 -7.96
N GLY A 44 -14.16 11.75 -6.68
CA GLY A 44 -14.08 13.07 -6.08
C GLY A 44 -13.26 12.98 -4.82
N GLN A 45 -12.24 13.80 -4.69
CA GLN A 45 -11.28 13.77 -3.60
C GLN A 45 -11.10 15.15 -2.98
N ILE A 46 -11.12 15.22 -1.66
CA ILE A 46 -10.66 16.35 -0.88
C ILE A 46 -9.44 15.89 -0.10
N SER A 47 -8.36 16.65 -0.16
CA SER A 47 -7.13 16.37 0.58
C SER A 47 -6.58 17.61 1.25
N GLU A 48 -5.94 17.41 2.39
CA GLU A 48 -5.19 18.45 3.07
C GLU A 48 -3.89 17.91 3.64
N SER A 49 -2.92 18.79 3.80
CA SER A 49 -1.69 18.50 4.54
C SER A 49 -1.26 19.69 5.38
N TRP A 50 -0.62 19.40 6.50
CA TRP A 50 -0.09 20.37 7.43
C TRP A 50 1.30 19.95 7.84
N SER A 51 2.27 20.84 7.79
CA SER A 51 3.62 20.59 8.27
C SER A 51 4.14 21.69 9.16
N LEU A 52 4.86 21.30 10.19
CA LEU A 52 5.54 22.17 11.14
C LEU A 52 6.98 21.70 11.29
N GLU A 53 7.91 22.64 11.24
CA GLU A 53 9.32 22.41 11.44
C GLU A 53 9.86 23.48 12.37
N ASP A 54 10.52 23.05 13.44
CA ASP A 54 11.13 23.93 14.44
C ASP A 54 10.16 24.99 15.00
N GLY A 55 8.95 24.57 15.35
CA GLY A 55 7.89 25.41 15.91
C GLY A 55 7.21 26.32 14.90
N ILE A 56 7.61 26.30 13.62
CA ILE A 56 7.08 27.16 12.57
C ILE A 56 6.23 26.31 11.60
N VAL A 57 4.98 26.70 11.39
CA VAL A 57 4.15 26.10 10.35
C VAL A 57 4.74 26.46 8.99
N LYS A 58 5.17 25.46 8.23
CA LYS A 58 5.80 25.64 6.91
C LYS A 58 4.78 25.57 5.79
N GLU A 59 3.82 24.68 5.92
CA GLU A 59 2.87 24.42 4.87
C GLU A 59 1.49 24.06 5.44
N GLY A 60 0.45 24.55 4.77
CA GLY A 60 -0.92 24.07 4.89
C GLY A 60 -1.51 24.04 3.49
N SER A 61 -1.81 22.88 2.94
CA SER A 61 -2.44 22.72 1.64
C SER A 61 -3.85 22.19 1.77
N PHE A 62 -4.69 22.55 0.83
CA PHE A 62 -6.04 22.03 0.66
C PHE A 62 -6.32 21.91 -0.82
N ASN A 63 -6.68 20.71 -1.29
CA ASN A 63 -6.95 20.43 -2.68
C ASN A 63 -8.31 19.75 -2.83
N LEU A 64 -9.01 20.10 -3.90
CA LEU A 64 -10.21 19.43 -4.35
C LEU A 64 -9.99 19.00 -5.78
N ASP A 65 -10.17 17.73 -6.07
CA ASP A 65 -10.05 17.14 -7.39
C ASP A 65 -11.22 16.19 -7.66
N GLN A 66 -11.67 16.16 -8.92
CA GLN A 66 -12.72 15.25 -9.34
C GLN A 66 -12.62 14.95 -10.83
N GLY A 67 -13.17 13.84 -11.23
CA GLY A 67 -13.26 13.50 -12.65
C GLY A 67 -13.78 12.10 -12.90
N VAL A 68 -13.69 11.71 -14.16
CA VAL A 68 -14.09 10.39 -14.65
C VAL A 68 -13.05 9.81 -15.59
N GLY A 69 -12.70 8.54 -15.36
CA GLY A 69 -11.96 7.70 -16.29
C GLY A 69 -12.92 6.80 -17.06
N VAL A 70 -12.75 6.72 -18.36
CA VAL A 70 -13.54 5.89 -19.28
C VAL A 70 -12.63 4.87 -19.93
N ARG A 71 -12.91 3.59 -19.74
CA ARG A 71 -12.09 2.50 -20.27
C ARG A 71 -12.92 1.58 -21.16
N ALA A 72 -12.34 1.18 -22.32
CA ALA A 72 -12.88 0.14 -23.20
C ALA A 72 -11.79 -0.91 -23.48
N GLN A 73 -12.14 -2.18 -23.42
CA GLN A 73 -11.23 -3.30 -23.58
C GLN A 73 -11.60 -4.17 -24.78
N SER A 74 -10.59 -4.58 -25.55
CA SER A 74 -10.73 -5.41 -26.74
C SER A 74 -9.55 -6.42 -26.78
N GLY A 75 -9.78 -7.68 -26.40
CA GLY A 75 -8.69 -8.63 -26.15
C GLY A 75 -7.74 -8.11 -25.09
N GLU A 76 -6.47 -7.95 -25.43
CA GLU A 76 -5.43 -7.36 -24.59
C GLU A 76 -5.33 -5.83 -24.68
N LYS A 77 -5.99 -5.23 -25.67
CA LYS A 77 -5.92 -3.80 -25.90
C LYS A 77 -6.89 -3.06 -24.98
N THR A 78 -6.43 -1.95 -24.46
CA THR A 78 -7.23 -1.05 -23.62
C THR A 78 -7.23 0.34 -24.23
N GLY A 79 -8.41 0.86 -24.54
CA GLY A 79 -8.65 2.27 -24.82
C GLY A 79 -9.01 2.98 -23.52
N PHE A 80 -8.42 4.15 -23.30
CA PHE A 80 -8.64 4.93 -22.10
C PHE A 80 -8.69 6.42 -22.41
N ALA A 81 -9.63 7.10 -21.81
CA ALA A 81 -9.72 8.56 -21.81
C ALA A 81 -10.28 9.03 -20.47
N TYR A 82 -9.99 10.25 -20.08
CA TYR A 82 -10.50 10.82 -18.83
C TYR A 82 -10.89 12.29 -19.00
N SER A 83 -11.68 12.80 -18.07
CA SER A 83 -12.08 14.19 -17.96
C SER A 83 -12.21 14.61 -16.51
N ASN A 84 -11.83 15.83 -16.17
CA ASN A 84 -12.12 16.44 -14.88
C ASN A 84 -13.57 16.98 -14.79
N ALA A 85 -14.28 17.08 -15.92
CA ALA A 85 -15.69 17.42 -15.96
C ALA A 85 -16.57 16.15 -15.97
N ILE A 86 -17.48 16.07 -15.02
CA ILE A 86 -18.46 14.98 -14.93
C ILE A 86 -19.78 15.47 -15.54
N THR A 87 -19.83 15.53 -16.86
CA THR A 87 -21.04 15.90 -17.64
C THR A 87 -21.28 14.87 -18.74
N LEU A 88 -22.52 14.78 -19.26
CA LEU A 88 -22.83 13.86 -20.36
C LEU A 88 -22.01 14.15 -21.62
N GLU A 89 -21.74 15.40 -21.90
CA GLU A 89 -20.91 15.80 -23.04
C GLU A 89 -19.48 15.26 -22.90
N ALA A 90 -18.86 15.49 -21.74
CA ALA A 90 -17.49 15.03 -21.45
C ALA A 90 -17.40 13.49 -21.43
N LEU A 91 -18.39 12.82 -20.83
CA LEU A 91 -18.50 11.35 -20.83
C LEU A 91 -18.60 10.81 -22.26
N GLY A 92 -19.46 11.39 -23.09
CA GLY A 92 -19.62 10.99 -24.49
C GLY A 92 -18.35 11.22 -25.32
N ALA A 93 -17.63 12.31 -25.09
CA ALA A 93 -16.36 12.58 -25.75
C ALA A 93 -15.28 11.58 -25.33
N ALA A 94 -15.14 11.30 -24.03
CA ALA A 94 -14.21 10.31 -23.50
C ALA A 94 -14.55 8.90 -23.97
N ALA A 95 -15.84 8.55 -24.04
CA ALA A 95 -16.30 7.25 -24.54
C ALA A 95 -15.91 7.03 -26.02
N ARG A 96 -16.11 8.03 -26.87
CA ARG A 96 -15.68 7.97 -28.27
C ARG A 96 -14.17 7.84 -28.41
N ALA A 97 -13.40 8.55 -27.60
CA ALA A 97 -11.95 8.45 -27.60
C ALA A 97 -11.46 7.08 -27.16
N ALA A 98 -11.96 6.55 -26.03
CA ALA A 98 -11.61 5.23 -25.52
C ALA A 98 -11.97 4.12 -26.54
N ARG A 99 -13.17 4.19 -27.16
CA ARG A 99 -13.62 3.22 -28.16
C ARG A 99 -12.77 3.24 -29.44
N SER A 100 -12.24 4.37 -29.84
CA SER A 100 -11.47 4.50 -31.09
C SER A 100 -10.20 3.63 -31.11
N ILE A 101 -9.67 3.30 -29.94
CA ILE A 101 -8.43 2.52 -29.74
C ILE A 101 -8.72 1.00 -29.83
N SER A 102 -9.97 0.59 -29.67
CA SER A 102 -10.41 -0.80 -29.55
C SER A 102 -11.13 -1.26 -30.83
N ARG A 103 -10.44 -1.96 -31.73
CA ARG A 103 -11.06 -2.40 -33.01
C ARG A 103 -11.00 -3.90 -33.29
N ALA A 104 -10.66 -4.75 -32.30
CA ALA A 104 -10.37 -6.17 -32.56
C ALA A 104 -10.96 -7.15 -31.54
N GLY A 105 -11.96 -6.78 -30.74
CA GLY A 105 -12.59 -7.62 -29.73
C GLY A 105 -13.87 -8.32 -30.21
N GLN A 106 -14.51 -9.05 -29.32
CA GLN A 106 -15.83 -9.64 -29.50
C GLN A 106 -16.95 -8.61 -29.23
N ASN A 107 -18.19 -8.97 -29.52
CA ASN A 107 -19.33 -8.10 -29.25
C ASN A 107 -19.71 -8.12 -27.76
N GLY A 108 -19.37 -7.07 -27.03
CA GLY A 108 -19.83 -6.88 -25.66
C GLY A 108 -21.30 -6.47 -25.61
N THR A 109 -21.98 -6.87 -24.54
CA THR A 109 -23.35 -6.46 -24.22
C THR A 109 -23.35 -5.76 -22.87
N VAL A 110 -24.21 -4.74 -22.71
CA VAL A 110 -24.41 -4.07 -21.42
C VAL A 110 -25.47 -4.85 -20.62
N GLN A 111 -25.11 -5.21 -19.39
CA GLN A 111 -26.04 -5.80 -18.46
C GLN A 111 -26.68 -4.70 -17.59
N ALA A 112 -27.90 -4.96 -17.12
CA ALA A 112 -28.56 -4.08 -16.16
C ALA A 112 -27.72 -3.96 -14.88
N PHE A 113 -27.65 -2.76 -14.33
CA PHE A 113 -26.90 -2.51 -13.11
C PHE A 113 -27.41 -3.35 -11.94
N ARG A 114 -26.48 -3.92 -11.20
CA ARG A 114 -26.71 -4.64 -9.95
C ARG A 114 -25.87 -3.96 -8.89
N SER A 115 -26.51 -3.36 -7.90
CA SER A 115 -25.82 -2.85 -6.70
C SER A 115 -25.21 -4.04 -5.97
N GLN A 116 -23.95 -3.88 -5.58
CA GLN A 116 -23.25 -4.88 -4.79
C GLN A 116 -23.36 -4.52 -3.30
N ASP A 117 -23.67 -5.52 -2.47
CA ASP A 117 -23.54 -5.40 -1.03
C ASP A 117 -22.08 -5.68 -0.68
N VAL A 118 -21.41 -4.66 -0.13
CA VAL A 118 -20.00 -4.73 0.27
C VAL A 118 -19.87 -4.49 1.77
N ALA A 119 -18.91 -5.14 2.39
CA ALA A 119 -18.59 -4.91 3.79
C ALA A 119 -18.09 -3.47 3.98
N GLN A 120 -18.61 -2.78 4.99
CA GLN A 120 -18.13 -1.47 5.40
C GLN A 120 -16.91 -1.64 6.31
N LEU A 121 -15.71 -1.40 5.79
CA LEU A 121 -14.45 -1.59 6.51
C LEU A 121 -14.02 -0.34 7.30
N TYR A 122 -14.67 0.80 7.06
CA TYR A 122 -14.37 2.10 7.68
C TYR A 122 -15.59 3.02 7.63
N ALA A 123 -15.62 4.02 8.52
CA ALA A 123 -16.69 5.02 8.52
C ALA A 123 -16.59 5.93 7.28
N PRO A 124 -17.71 6.28 6.62
CA PRO A 124 -17.72 7.12 5.42
C PRO A 124 -17.62 8.63 5.73
N ASP A 125 -17.43 8.99 6.99
CA ASP A 125 -17.41 10.39 7.44
C ASP A 125 -16.18 11.14 6.91
N ASN A 126 -16.32 12.46 6.80
CA ASN A 126 -15.21 13.32 6.39
C ASN A 126 -14.14 13.41 7.50
N PRO A 127 -12.97 12.80 7.34
CA PRO A 127 -11.94 12.79 8.38
C PRO A 127 -11.30 14.16 8.60
N LEU A 128 -11.48 15.09 7.65
CA LEU A 128 -10.85 16.41 7.65
C LEU A 128 -11.63 17.43 8.52
N GLU A 129 -12.92 17.19 8.76
CA GLU A 129 -13.81 18.10 9.48
C GLU A 129 -13.87 17.85 11.00
N VAL A 130 -13.31 16.74 11.48
CA VAL A 130 -13.35 16.39 12.91
C VAL A 130 -12.48 17.27 13.80
N MET A 131 -11.59 18.04 13.19
CA MET A 131 -10.74 19.03 13.85
C MET A 131 -10.72 20.33 13.03
N SER A 132 -10.84 21.46 13.68
CA SER A 132 -10.63 22.78 13.07
C SER A 132 -9.15 22.98 12.68
N ARG A 133 -8.89 23.93 11.80
CA ARG A 133 -7.51 24.32 11.42
C ARG A 133 -6.66 24.70 12.63
N ALA A 134 -7.25 25.43 13.58
CA ALA A 134 -6.56 25.85 14.81
C ALA A 134 -6.16 24.64 15.66
N GLU A 135 -7.04 23.66 15.85
CA GLU A 135 -6.77 22.44 16.60
C GLU A 135 -5.69 21.58 15.94
N LYS A 136 -5.68 21.49 14.58
CA LYS A 136 -4.63 20.79 13.84
C LYS A 136 -3.25 21.42 14.06
N VAL A 137 -3.16 22.75 13.92
CA VAL A 137 -1.91 23.50 14.17
C VAL A 137 -1.46 23.36 15.62
N GLU A 138 -2.39 23.44 16.58
CA GLU A 138 -2.08 23.30 18.00
C GLU A 138 -1.57 21.89 18.32
N LEU A 139 -2.14 20.85 17.72
CA LEU A 139 -1.63 19.48 17.86
C LEU A 139 -0.17 19.39 17.39
N LEU A 140 0.15 19.90 16.20
CA LEU A 140 1.51 19.87 15.67
C LEU A 140 2.49 20.60 16.58
N LYS A 141 2.13 21.81 17.07
CA LYS A 141 2.97 22.59 18.01
C LYS A 141 3.17 21.87 19.33
N ARG A 142 2.12 21.30 19.90
CA ARG A 142 2.20 20.52 21.14
C ARG A 142 3.15 19.34 21.01
N ILE A 143 3.09 18.61 19.90
CA ILE A 143 4.00 17.47 19.63
C ILE A 143 5.43 17.95 19.45
N ASP A 144 5.69 19.05 18.72
CA ASP A 144 7.03 19.63 18.56
C ASP A 144 7.65 20.00 19.92
N VAL A 145 6.92 20.79 20.73
CA VAL A 145 7.40 21.24 22.05
C VAL A 145 7.66 20.04 22.98
N ALA A 146 6.72 19.09 23.04
CA ALA A 146 6.86 17.92 23.89
C ALA A 146 8.02 17.02 23.44
N THR A 147 8.22 16.88 22.12
CA THR A 147 9.33 16.10 21.58
C THR A 147 10.68 16.70 21.93
N ARG A 148 10.84 18.04 21.78
CA ARG A 148 12.08 18.75 22.14
C ARG A 148 12.46 18.59 23.61
N ALA A 149 11.46 18.48 24.48
CA ALA A 149 11.69 18.29 25.91
C ALA A 149 12.18 16.89 26.30
N LEU A 150 12.12 15.90 25.39
CA LEU A 150 12.51 14.52 25.68
C LEU A 150 14.03 14.33 25.81
N ASP A 151 14.85 15.06 25.01
CA ASP A 151 16.31 14.89 25.02
C ASP A 151 17.02 16.18 24.57
N PRO A 152 18.05 16.65 25.31
CA PRO A 152 18.75 17.88 24.97
C PRO A 152 19.59 17.78 23.68
N ARG A 153 19.83 16.60 23.12
CA ARG A 153 20.56 16.39 21.86
C ARG A 153 19.72 16.69 20.64
N ILE A 154 18.41 16.88 20.79
CA ILE A 154 17.52 17.21 19.68
C ILE A 154 17.86 18.57 19.10
N GLN A 155 18.19 18.60 17.81
CA GLN A 155 18.49 19.81 17.06
C GLN A 155 17.30 20.26 16.22
N GLN A 156 16.55 19.30 15.64
CA GLN A 156 15.42 19.59 14.76
C GLN A 156 14.28 18.62 15.00
N VAL A 157 13.07 19.15 14.99
CA VAL A 157 11.84 18.37 15.00
C VAL A 157 10.98 18.80 13.82
N SER A 158 10.49 17.82 13.06
CA SER A 158 9.50 18.03 12.00
C SER A 158 8.29 17.16 12.29
N VAL A 159 7.10 17.78 12.26
CA VAL A 159 5.83 17.11 12.50
C VAL A 159 4.92 17.38 11.31
N SER A 160 4.26 16.37 10.77
CA SER A 160 3.32 16.54 9.68
C SER A 160 2.10 15.66 9.84
N MET A 161 0.97 16.14 9.33
CA MET A 161 -0.27 15.38 9.23
C MET A 161 -0.89 15.62 7.86
N ALA A 162 -1.55 14.61 7.34
CA ALA A 162 -2.27 14.67 6.08
C ALA A 162 -3.55 13.86 6.16
N GLY A 163 -4.55 14.26 5.39
CA GLY A 163 -5.80 13.54 5.29
C GLY A 163 -6.39 13.62 3.91
N VAL A 164 -7.13 12.58 3.55
CA VAL A 164 -7.85 12.44 2.29
C VAL A 164 -9.26 11.95 2.58
N TRP A 165 -10.22 12.52 1.90
CA TRP A 165 -11.58 12.02 1.84
C TRP A 165 -11.96 11.83 0.38
N GLU A 166 -12.07 10.57 -0.04
CA GLU A 166 -12.31 10.16 -1.40
C GLU A 166 -13.70 9.51 -1.54
N ARG A 167 -14.41 9.83 -2.60
CA ARG A 167 -15.63 9.16 -3.04
C ARG A 167 -15.41 8.59 -4.41
N ILE A 168 -15.77 7.33 -4.59
CA ILE A 168 -15.72 6.67 -5.89
C ILE A 168 -17.06 6.06 -6.27
N LEU A 169 -17.32 6.02 -7.58
CA LEU A 169 -18.41 5.26 -8.17
C LEU A 169 -17.89 4.56 -9.43
N VAL A 170 -18.18 3.27 -9.53
CA VAL A 170 -17.78 2.44 -10.67
C VAL A 170 -19.03 1.87 -11.31
N ALA A 171 -19.15 2.04 -12.63
CA ALA A 171 -20.19 1.43 -13.44
C ALA A 171 -19.58 0.67 -14.62
N SER A 172 -19.99 -0.56 -14.86
CA SER A 172 -19.38 -1.42 -15.88
C SER A 172 -20.40 -2.21 -16.70
N THR A 173 -19.98 -2.61 -17.92
CA THR A 173 -20.83 -3.35 -18.87
C THR A 173 -21.26 -4.73 -18.39
N ASP A 174 -20.54 -5.33 -17.43
CA ASP A 174 -20.95 -6.59 -16.77
C ASP A 174 -22.09 -6.40 -15.74
N GLY A 175 -22.67 -5.19 -15.67
CA GLY A 175 -23.73 -4.81 -14.74
C GLY A 175 -23.22 -4.43 -13.35
N GLY A 176 -21.91 -4.38 -13.14
CA GLY A 176 -21.32 -3.94 -11.88
C GLY A 176 -21.62 -2.46 -11.62
N LEU A 177 -22.17 -2.16 -10.44
CA LEU A 177 -22.38 -0.81 -9.93
C LEU A 177 -21.98 -0.79 -8.46
N ALA A 178 -20.90 -0.08 -8.15
CA ALA A 178 -20.33 -0.01 -6.81
C ALA A 178 -19.95 1.43 -6.46
N ALA A 179 -20.06 1.78 -5.18
CA ALA A 179 -19.60 3.05 -4.63
C ALA A 179 -18.87 2.81 -3.33
N ASP A 180 -17.88 3.66 -3.04
CA ASP A 180 -17.15 3.65 -1.79
C ASP A 180 -16.84 5.08 -1.34
N VAL A 181 -16.70 5.28 -0.02
CA VAL A 181 -16.23 6.54 0.57
C VAL A 181 -15.06 6.22 1.47
N ARG A 182 -13.89 6.71 1.14
CA ARG A 182 -12.60 6.27 1.65
C ARG A 182 -11.89 7.37 2.43
N PRO A 183 -12.02 7.43 3.76
CA PRO A 183 -11.15 8.27 4.57
C PRO A 183 -9.73 7.71 4.57
N LEU A 184 -8.74 8.58 4.71
CA LEU A 184 -7.36 8.19 4.93
C LEU A 184 -6.62 9.29 5.66
N VAL A 185 -6.00 8.98 6.78
CA VAL A 185 -5.20 9.94 7.54
C VAL A 185 -3.80 9.41 7.82
N ARG A 186 -2.86 10.34 7.98
CA ARG A 186 -1.46 10.04 8.28
C ARG A 186 -0.87 11.10 9.19
N PHE A 187 0.00 10.68 10.12
CA PHE A 187 0.80 11.52 10.99
C PHE A 187 2.23 11.04 10.99
N ASN A 188 3.21 11.96 10.93
CA ASN A 188 4.62 11.62 10.96
C ASN A 188 5.39 12.58 11.87
N VAL A 189 6.38 12.05 12.57
CA VAL A 189 7.36 12.80 13.31
C VAL A 189 8.76 12.41 12.85
N SER A 190 9.62 13.38 12.66
CA SER A 190 11.04 13.18 12.36
C SER A 190 11.86 14.03 13.31
N VAL A 191 12.93 13.43 13.83
CA VAL A 191 13.82 14.05 14.80
C VAL A 191 15.26 13.94 14.27
N ILE A 192 16.02 15.05 14.37
CA ILE A 192 17.46 15.04 14.16
C ILE A 192 18.11 15.31 15.52
N VAL A 193 19.04 14.45 15.90
CA VAL A 193 19.85 14.58 17.11
C VAL A 193 21.32 14.82 16.73
N GLU A 194 22.04 15.49 17.61
CA GLU A 194 23.48 15.73 17.43
C GLU A 194 24.23 15.48 18.74
N GLN A 195 25.36 14.78 18.64
CA GLN A 195 26.28 14.56 19.74
C GLN A 195 27.69 14.43 19.19
N ASN A 196 28.64 15.20 19.76
CA ASN A 196 30.04 15.17 19.38
C ASN A 196 30.32 15.38 17.88
N GLY A 197 29.53 16.26 17.24
CA GLY A 197 29.65 16.56 15.82
C GLY A 197 28.99 15.50 14.89
N ARG A 198 28.45 14.43 15.43
CA ARG A 198 27.70 13.44 14.68
C ARG A 198 26.20 13.76 14.71
N ARG A 199 25.57 13.81 13.55
CA ARG A 199 24.13 14.06 13.38
C ARG A 199 23.45 12.83 12.82
N GLU A 200 22.35 12.43 13.45
CA GLU A 200 21.56 11.28 13.00
C GLU A 200 20.08 11.61 13.04
N ARG A 201 19.34 10.96 12.17
CA ARG A 201 17.89 11.14 12.03
C ARG A 201 17.14 9.87 12.41
N GLY A 202 16.01 10.05 13.08
CA GLY A 202 14.99 9.04 13.22
C GLY A 202 13.65 9.57 12.76
N GLY A 203 12.75 8.68 12.37
CA GLY A 203 11.41 9.05 11.93
C GLY A 203 10.43 7.93 12.13
N HIS A 204 9.25 8.28 12.60
CA HIS A 204 8.15 7.33 12.77
C HIS A 204 6.81 7.99 12.51
N GLY A 205 5.81 7.20 12.16
CA GLY A 205 4.48 7.70 11.89
C GLY A 205 3.49 6.57 11.72
N GLY A 206 2.27 6.94 11.43
CA GLY A 206 1.21 5.96 11.21
C GLY A 206 -0.05 6.62 10.71
N GLY A 207 -1.09 5.81 10.55
CA GLY A 207 -2.40 6.24 10.10
C GLY A 207 -3.24 5.07 9.61
N GLY A 208 -4.29 5.40 8.89
CA GLY A 208 -5.21 4.38 8.35
C GLY A 208 -6.48 5.02 7.82
N ARG A 209 -7.45 4.16 7.51
CA ARG A 209 -8.78 4.57 7.05
C ARG A 209 -9.67 4.91 8.24
N THR A 210 -9.40 6.08 8.80
CA THR A 210 -10.03 6.62 10.01
C THR A 210 -9.97 8.15 9.95
N ASP A 211 -10.20 8.84 11.05
CA ASP A 211 -10.13 10.29 11.18
C ASP A 211 -8.98 10.76 12.09
N TYR A 212 -8.74 12.06 12.18
CA TYR A 212 -7.65 12.65 12.95
C TYR A 212 -7.70 12.41 14.47
N ARG A 213 -8.85 12.06 15.05
CA ARG A 213 -8.97 11.71 16.48
C ARG A 213 -8.18 10.46 16.84
N TYR A 214 -7.90 9.62 15.84
CA TYR A 214 -7.00 8.47 15.97
C TYR A 214 -5.65 8.84 16.59
N PHE A 215 -5.09 9.99 16.23
CA PHE A 215 -3.78 10.43 16.73
C PHE A 215 -3.83 10.99 18.15
N LEU A 216 -5.03 11.38 18.64
CA LEU A 216 -5.23 11.85 20.00
C LEU A 216 -5.42 10.71 21.00
N SER A 217 -5.92 9.57 20.52
CA SER A 217 -6.17 8.39 21.35
C SER A 217 -4.86 7.67 21.68
N GLU A 218 -4.79 7.08 22.88
CA GLU A 218 -3.66 6.24 23.33
C GLU A 218 -2.28 6.91 23.20
N ASP A 219 -2.25 8.25 23.22
CA ASP A 219 -1.03 9.06 23.08
C ASP A 219 -0.20 8.72 21.81
N ARG A 220 -0.89 8.29 20.72
CA ARG A 220 -0.22 7.78 19.50
C ARG A 220 0.74 8.78 18.88
N ALA A 221 0.34 10.06 18.76
CA ALA A 221 1.21 11.07 18.17
C ALA A 221 2.53 11.23 18.95
N MET A 222 2.48 11.20 20.28
CA MET A 222 3.68 11.20 21.13
C MET A 222 4.41 9.85 21.09
N GLY A 223 3.71 8.75 20.90
CA GLY A 223 4.32 7.44 20.65
C GLY A 223 5.22 7.48 19.41
N TYR A 224 4.77 8.10 18.33
CA TYR A 224 5.59 8.30 17.12
C TYR A 224 6.80 9.19 17.38
N ALA A 225 6.65 10.25 18.17
CA ALA A 225 7.75 11.13 18.55
C ALA A 225 8.84 10.40 19.37
N ARG A 226 8.41 9.63 20.38
CA ARG A 226 9.33 8.82 21.20
C ARG A 226 10.08 7.80 20.35
N GLU A 227 9.39 7.13 19.43
CA GLU A 227 10.00 6.14 18.56
C GLU A 227 10.97 6.79 17.55
N ALA A 228 10.62 7.94 16.96
CA ALA A 228 11.52 8.70 16.10
C ALA A 228 12.80 9.12 16.84
N LEU A 229 12.67 9.60 18.09
CA LEU A 229 13.82 9.95 18.93
C LEU A 229 14.67 8.71 19.26
N ARG A 230 14.02 7.60 19.67
CA ARG A 230 14.74 6.35 19.98
C ARG A 230 15.60 5.90 18.80
N GLN A 231 15.05 5.88 17.59
CA GLN A 231 15.80 5.51 16.37
C GLN A 231 16.96 6.45 16.11
N ALA A 232 16.78 7.78 16.26
CA ALA A 232 17.86 8.75 16.09
C ALA A 232 19.00 8.53 17.08
N LEU A 233 18.67 8.24 18.35
CA LEU A 233 19.65 7.97 19.40
C LEU A 233 20.39 6.64 19.17
N VAL A 234 19.71 5.60 18.74
CA VAL A 234 20.34 4.32 18.36
C VAL A 234 21.33 4.53 17.20
N ASN A 235 20.94 5.32 16.20
CA ASN A 235 21.81 5.61 15.07
C ASN A 235 23.06 6.43 15.45
N LEU A 236 23.03 7.24 16.51
CA LEU A 236 24.21 7.91 17.04
C LEU A 236 25.29 6.92 17.53
N GLU A 237 24.89 5.80 18.08
CA GLU A 237 25.79 4.77 18.62
C GLU A 237 26.16 3.71 17.58
N ALA A 238 25.49 3.70 16.41
CA ALA A 238 25.66 2.66 15.42
C ALA A 238 27.08 2.69 14.79
N ILE A 239 27.66 1.50 14.67
CA ILE A 239 28.92 1.24 13.97
C ILE A 239 28.67 0.84 12.50
N PRO A 240 29.65 0.84 11.60
CA PRO A 240 29.50 0.35 10.25
C PRO A 240 29.06 -1.11 10.22
N ALA A 241 28.06 -1.43 9.37
CA ALA A 241 27.59 -2.79 9.20
C ALA A 241 28.63 -3.67 8.50
N PRO A 242 28.75 -4.97 8.87
CA PRO A 242 29.61 -5.91 8.16
C PRO A 242 29.05 -6.22 6.77
N ALA A 243 29.94 -6.59 5.84
CA ALA A 243 29.58 -7.10 4.53
C ALA A 243 29.75 -8.62 4.45
N GLY A 244 28.94 -9.30 3.65
CA GLY A 244 29.05 -10.74 3.40
C GLY A 244 27.70 -11.45 3.33
N THR A 245 27.73 -12.76 3.15
CA THR A 245 26.52 -13.61 3.22
C THR A 245 26.35 -14.08 4.66
N LEU A 246 25.28 -13.66 5.29
CA LEU A 246 25.03 -13.86 6.72
C LEU A 246 23.60 -14.32 6.98
N PRO A 247 23.34 -15.03 8.09
CA PRO A 247 21.99 -15.16 8.62
C PRO A 247 21.45 -13.77 9.00
N VAL A 248 20.20 -13.52 8.61
CA VAL A 248 19.49 -12.27 8.92
C VAL A 248 18.19 -12.62 9.64
N VAL A 249 17.95 -11.99 10.78
CA VAL A 249 16.66 -11.99 11.45
C VAL A 249 15.97 -10.67 11.15
N LEU A 250 14.78 -10.73 10.58
CA LEU A 250 13.92 -9.56 10.32
C LEU A 250 12.91 -9.42 11.45
N GLY A 251 12.76 -8.23 11.99
CA GLY A 251 11.75 -7.93 13.01
C GLY A 251 10.32 -7.99 12.46
N SER A 252 9.35 -8.08 13.34
CA SER A 252 7.92 -8.08 12.98
C SER A 252 7.44 -6.69 12.48
N GLY A 253 6.28 -6.64 11.84
CA GLY A 253 5.64 -5.41 11.41
C GLY A 253 6.17 -4.86 10.09
N TRP A 254 6.73 -3.64 10.10
CA TRP A 254 7.16 -2.91 8.89
C TRP A 254 8.19 -3.65 8.04
N SER A 255 9.01 -4.53 8.63
CA SER A 255 9.95 -5.36 7.87
C SER A 255 9.26 -6.24 6.81
N GLY A 256 7.92 -6.42 6.91
CA GLY A 256 7.08 -7.01 5.88
C GLY A 256 7.12 -6.29 4.52
N VAL A 257 7.70 -5.09 4.43
CA VAL A 257 7.99 -4.42 3.16
C VAL A 257 8.90 -5.27 2.27
N LEU A 258 9.75 -6.11 2.85
CA LEU A 258 10.53 -7.09 2.08
C LEU A 258 9.62 -8.11 1.38
N LEU A 259 8.55 -8.59 2.03
CA LEU A 259 7.58 -9.48 1.39
C LEU A 259 6.80 -8.77 0.29
N HIS A 260 6.47 -7.50 0.47
CA HIS A 260 5.83 -6.67 -0.54
C HIS A 260 6.63 -6.67 -1.85
N GLU A 261 7.94 -6.48 -1.76
CA GLU A 261 8.83 -6.46 -2.92
C GLU A 261 9.21 -7.87 -3.40
N ALA A 262 9.67 -8.73 -2.47
CA ALA A 262 10.19 -10.05 -2.82
C ALA A 262 9.12 -11.02 -3.32
N VAL A 263 7.86 -10.83 -2.91
CA VAL A 263 6.73 -11.72 -3.22
C VAL A 263 5.61 -10.95 -3.90
N GLY A 264 5.12 -9.87 -3.29
CA GLY A 264 3.89 -9.18 -3.68
C GLY A 264 3.90 -8.72 -5.14
N HIS A 265 4.84 -7.89 -5.54
CA HIS A 265 4.93 -7.43 -6.94
C HIS A 265 5.14 -8.59 -7.93
N GLY A 266 5.88 -9.61 -7.53
CA GLY A 266 6.08 -10.81 -8.35
C GLY A 266 4.81 -11.63 -8.57
N LEU A 267 3.79 -11.46 -7.73
CA LEU A 267 2.52 -12.20 -7.79
C LEU A 267 1.34 -11.36 -8.30
N GLU A 268 1.60 -10.19 -8.88
CA GLU A 268 0.59 -9.42 -9.61
C GLU A 268 0.28 -10.08 -10.96
N GLY A 269 -1.02 -10.19 -11.28
CA GLY A 269 -1.53 -11.00 -12.38
C GLY A 269 -1.06 -10.58 -13.77
N ASP A 270 -0.86 -9.29 -14.02
CA ASP A 270 -0.43 -8.76 -15.32
C ASP A 270 1.00 -9.21 -15.68
N PHE A 271 1.93 -9.21 -14.73
CA PHE A 271 3.29 -9.74 -14.96
C PHE A 271 3.29 -11.23 -15.18
N ASN A 272 2.47 -11.96 -14.42
CA ASN A 272 2.38 -13.41 -14.52
C ASN A 272 1.70 -13.86 -15.83
N ARG A 273 0.65 -13.16 -16.27
CA ARG A 273 0.03 -13.40 -17.57
C ARG A 273 0.98 -13.18 -18.74
N LYS A 274 1.80 -12.12 -18.64
CA LYS A 274 2.82 -11.80 -19.67
C LYS A 274 4.08 -12.67 -19.59
N GLY A 275 4.21 -13.53 -18.60
CA GLY A 275 5.40 -14.36 -18.38
C GLY A 275 6.66 -13.58 -17.97
N SER A 276 6.48 -12.37 -17.39
CA SER A 276 7.58 -11.45 -17.04
C SER A 276 7.89 -11.40 -15.56
N SER A 277 7.36 -12.30 -14.75
CA SER A 277 7.69 -12.45 -13.33
C SER A 277 8.53 -13.68 -13.06
N ALA A 278 9.40 -13.61 -12.06
CA ALA A 278 10.13 -14.76 -11.51
C ALA A 278 9.21 -15.90 -11.00
N TYR A 279 7.92 -15.62 -10.80
CA TYR A 279 6.91 -16.59 -10.38
C TYR A 279 6.01 -17.09 -11.51
N SER A 280 6.21 -16.62 -12.75
CA SER A 280 5.34 -16.98 -13.88
C SER A 280 5.40 -18.48 -14.18
N GLY A 281 4.23 -19.09 -14.33
CA GLY A 281 4.09 -20.52 -14.65
C GLY A 281 4.33 -21.47 -13.48
N ARG A 282 4.57 -20.98 -12.27
CA ARG A 282 4.95 -21.79 -11.10
C ARG A 282 3.80 -22.12 -10.15
N MET A 283 2.55 -21.97 -10.60
CA MET A 283 1.37 -22.37 -9.80
C MET A 283 1.45 -23.82 -9.35
N GLY A 284 1.28 -24.05 -8.05
CA GLY A 284 1.40 -25.37 -7.43
C GLY A 284 2.82 -25.82 -7.08
N GLU A 285 3.84 -25.03 -7.42
CA GLU A 285 5.23 -25.32 -7.06
C GLU A 285 5.61 -24.73 -5.70
N MET A 286 6.65 -25.31 -5.09
CA MET A 286 7.31 -24.70 -3.93
C MET A 286 8.12 -23.48 -4.37
N VAL A 287 7.77 -22.31 -3.86
CA VAL A 287 8.42 -21.02 -4.14
C VAL A 287 8.96 -20.35 -2.88
N ALA A 288 8.69 -20.92 -1.71
CA ALA A 288 9.16 -20.48 -0.41
C ALA A 288 9.36 -21.67 0.52
N SER A 289 9.94 -21.46 1.69
CA SER A 289 9.97 -22.45 2.76
C SER A 289 8.53 -22.87 3.14
N LYS A 290 8.36 -24.14 3.49
CA LYS A 290 7.07 -24.66 4.01
C LYS A 290 6.53 -23.93 5.25
N LEU A 291 7.36 -23.14 5.91
CA LEU A 291 6.96 -22.31 7.03
C LEU A 291 6.23 -21.04 6.61
N CYS A 292 6.28 -20.68 5.33
CA CYS A 292 5.74 -19.42 4.81
C CYS A 292 4.32 -19.61 4.29
N THR A 293 3.36 -18.92 4.89
CA THR A 293 2.03 -18.67 4.32
C THR A 293 1.85 -17.16 4.19
N ILE A 294 1.61 -16.68 2.97
CA ILE A 294 1.57 -15.26 2.63
C ILE A 294 0.24 -14.96 1.95
N VAL A 295 -0.41 -13.90 2.40
CA VAL A 295 -1.71 -13.45 1.90
C VAL A 295 -1.65 -11.98 1.49
N ASP A 296 -2.56 -11.57 0.60
CA ASP A 296 -2.93 -10.17 0.38
C ASP A 296 -4.39 -10.00 0.81
N ASP A 297 -4.63 -9.16 1.81
CA ASP A 297 -5.93 -9.05 2.46
C ASP A 297 -6.45 -7.61 2.45
N GLY A 298 -7.40 -7.34 1.56
CA GLY A 298 -8.07 -6.04 1.44
C GLY A 298 -9.18 -5.81 2.47
N THR A 299 -9.51 -6.81 3.30
CA THR A 299 -10.71 -6.81 4.15
C THR A 299 -10.48 -6.35 5.60
N LEU A 300 -9.24 -6.04 5.95
CA LEU A 300 -8.87 -5.64 7.31
C LEU A 300 -9.43 -4.25 7.66
N ALA A 301 -10.34 -4.18 8.65
CA ALA A 301 -11.00 -2.93 9.02
C ALA A 301 -10.01 -1.82 9.41
N GLY A 302 -10.21 -0.61 8.88
CA GLY A 302 -9.44 0.58 9.21
C GLY A 302 -7.98 0.59 8.72
N ARG A 303 -7.48 -0.49 8.09
CA ARG A 303 -6.10 -0.54 7.60
C ARG A 303 -5.91 0.31 6.36
N ARG A 304 -4.69 0.87 6.21
CA ARG A 304 -4.33 1.79 5.12
C ARG A 304 -4.53 1.19 3.72
N GLY A 305 -4.17 -0.08 3.53
CA GLY A 305 -4.29 -0.79 2.25
C GLY A 305 -5.70 -1.32 1.95
N SER A 306 -6.59 -1.36 2.94
CA SER A 306 -7.92 -1.97 2.82
C SER A 306 -8.89 -1.13 1.98
N LEU A 307 -9.76 -1.81 1.25
CA LEU A 307 -10.81 -1.24 0.41
C LEU A 307 -12.06 -2.09 0.50
N SER A 308 -13.24 -1.47 0.62
CA SER A 308 -14.52 -2.20 0.55
C SER A 308 -14.73 -2.81 -0.83
N VAL A 309 -14.39 -2.05 -1.87
CA VAL A 309 -14.27 -2.49 -3.26
C VAL A 309 -13.00 -1.93 -3.88
N ASP A 310 -12.43 -2.62 -4.86
CA ASP A 310 -11.33 -2.09 -5.68
C ASP A 310 -11.81 -1.01 -6.66
N ASP A 311 -10.89 -0.47 -7.46
CA ASP A 311 -11.21 0.61 -8.41
C ASP A 311 -11.83 0.10 -9.72
N GLU A 312 -12.20 -1.16 -9.77
CA GLU A 312 -13.03 -1.78 -10.80
C GLU A 312 -14.41 -2.22 -10.25
N GLY A 313 -14.70 -1.89 -8.97
CA GLY A 313 -15.94 -2.23 -8.28
C GLY A 313 -16.03 -3.69 -7.86
N THR A 314 -14.91 -4.39 -7.75
CA THR A 314 -14.87 -5.77 -7.23
C THR A 314 -14.67 -5.72 -5.71
N PRO A 315 -15.51 -6.40 -4.90
CA PRO A 315 -15.23 -6.55 -3.46
C PRO A 315 -13.83 -7.12 -3.22
N THR A 316 -13.10 -6.57 -2.26
CA THR A 316 -11.81 -7.11 -1.88
C THR A 316 -11.97 -8.40 -1.07
N GLU A 317 -10.94 -9.22 -1.06
CA GLU A 317 -10.92 -10.48 -0.33
C GLU A 317 -9.56 -10.71 0.33
N CYS A 318 -9.44 -11.76 1.14
CA CYS A 318 -8.17 -12.29 1.60
C CYS A 318 -7.68 -13.33 0.60
N THR A 319 -6.78 -12.94 -0.27
CA THR A 319 -6.21 -13.80 -1.33
C THR A 319 -5.00 -14.54 -0.78
N THR A 320 -5.05 -15.88 -0.73
CA THR A 320 -3.87 -16.68 -0.39
C THR A 320 -2.92 -16.74 -1.59
N LEU A 321 -1.75 -16.13 -1.45
CA LEU A 321 -0.72 -16.10 -2.48
C LEU A 321 0.18 -17.33 -2.40
N ILE A 322 0.72 -17.60 -1.21
CA ILE A 322 1.58 -18.76 -0.92
C ILE A 322 1.02 -19.45 0.33
N GLU A 323 0.84 -20.76 0.28
CA GLU A 323 0.40 -21.57 1.42
C GLU A 323 1.40 -22.66 1.69
N ASN A 324 1.97 -22.69 2.90
CA ASN A 324 3.00 -23.66 3.29
C ASN A 324 4.13 -23.78 2.24
N GLY A 325 4.56 -22.64 1.70
CA GLY A 325 5.60 -22.53 0.68
C GLY A 325 5.15 -22.77 -0.76
N VAL A 326 3.93 -23.24 -0.99
CA VAL A 326 3.38 -23.55 -2.31
C VAL A 326 2.65 -22.35 -2.88
N LEU A 327 2.95 -21.98 -4.13
CA LEU A 327 2.25 -20.90 -4.85
C LEU A 327 0.80 -21.30 -5.14
N LYS A 328 -0.16 -20.51 -4.65
CA LYS A 328 -1.61 -20.78 -4.73
C LYS A 328 -2.39 -19.83 -5.61
N GLY A 329 -1.95 -18.58 -5.73
CA GLY A 329 -2.70 -17.56 -6.45
C GLY A 329 -1.88 -16.36 -6.86
N TYR A 330 -2.46 -15.57 -7.74
CA TYR A 330 -2.00 -14.25 -8.14
C TYR A 330 -3.08 -13.22 -7.80
N MET A 331 -2.68 -11.99 -7.54
CA MET A 331 -3.60 -10.86 -7.40
C MET A 331 -4.09 -10.44 -8.78
N GLN A 332 -5.41 -10.35 -8.95
CA GLN A 332 -6.05 -10.18 -10.25
C GLN A 332 -6.93 -8.93 -10.30
N ASP A 333 -6.83 -8.18 -11.41
CA ASP A 333 -7.84 -7.25 -11.88
C ASP A 333 -8.83 -7.93 -12.83
N LYS A 334 -9.84 -7.20 -13.31
CA LYS A 334 -10.83 -7.74 -14.25
C LYS A 334 -10.23 -8.18 -15.60
N LEU A 335 -9.27 -7.40 -16.13
CA LEU A 335 -8.64 -7.70 -17.42
C LEU A 335 -7.80 -8.98 -17.36
N ASN A 336 -6.89 -9.06 -16.40
CA ASN A 336 -5.96 -10.19 -16.32
C ASN A 336 -6.68 -11.46 -15.87
N ALA A 337 -7.64 -11.37 -14.94
CA ALA A 337 -8.50 -12.49 -14.57
C ALA A 337 -9.26 -13.08 -15.78
N ARG A 338 -9.86 -12.21 -16.61
CA ARG A 338 -10.55 -12.63 -17.84
C ARG A 338 -9.60 -13.32 -18.82
N LEU A 339 -8.45 -12.73 -19.09
CA LEU A 339 -7.48 -13.26 -20.07
C LEU A 339 -6.80 -14.55 -19.59
N MET A 340 -6.67 -14.76 -18.28
CA MET A 340 -6.13 -15.98 -17.69
C MET A 340 -7.22 -17.03 -17.40
N GLY A 341 -8.50 -16.70 -17.54
CA GLY A 341 -9.61 -17.61 -17.25
C GLY A 341 -9.73 -17.95 -15.75
N VAL A 342 -9.39 -17.02 -14.87
CA VAL A 342 -9.42 -17.18 -13.39
C VAL A 342 -10.35 -16.16 -12.75
N ALA A 343 -10.63 -16.33 -11.46
CA ALA A 343 -11.40 -15.35 -10.68
C ALA A 343 -10.61 -14.05 -10.44
N ARG A 344 -11.34 -12.92 -10.37
CA ARG A 344 -10.79 -11.64 -9.88
C ARG A 344 -10.68 -11.67 -8.37
N THR A 345 -9.72 -10.92 -7.81
CA THR A 345 -9.42 -10.93 -6.37
C THR A 345 -9.65 -9.59 -5.68
N GLY A 346 -10.23 -8.59 -6.39
CA GLY A 346 -10.43 -7.25 -5.83
C GLY A 346 -9.11 -6.46 -5.68
N ASN A 347 -8.17 -6.67 -6.58
CA ASN A 347 -6.87 -6.01 -6.60
C ASN A 347 -6.69 -5.05 -7.79
N GLY A 348 -7.76 -4.75 -8.55
CA GLY A 348 -7.74 -3.79 -9.65
C GLY A 348 -7.69 -2.35 -9.11
N ARG A 349 -6.49 -1.76 -8.95
CA ARG A 349 -6.31 -0.46 -8.31
C ARG A 349 -5.69 0.56 -9.24
N ARG A 350 -6.03 1.83 -9.04
CA ARG A 350 -5.47 3.00 -9.75
C ARG A 350 -5.18 4.16 -8.79
N GLU A 351 -4.30 5.08 -9.19
CA GLU A 351 -4.01 6.27 -8.39
C GLU A 351 -5.18 7.27 -8.42
N SER A 352 -5.79 7.48 -9.60
CA SER A 352 -6.91 8.41 -9.75
C SER A 352 -7.74 8.08 -11.00
N TYR A 353 -8.81 8.88 -11.22
CA TYR A 353 -9.62 8.81 -12.45
C TYR A 353 -8.82 8.99 -13.74
N ALA A 354 -7.67 9.63 -13.68
CA ALA A 354 -6.79 9.86 -14.83
C ALA A 354 -5.85 8.69 -15.14
N HIS A 355 -5.96 7.57 -14.42
CA HIS A 355 -5.07 6.42 -14.53
C HIS A 355 -5.83 5.13 -14.84
N LEU A 356 -5.16 4.21 -15.53
CA LEU A 356 -5.66 2.84 -15.74
C LEU A 356 -5.53 2.01 -14.47
N PRO A 357 -6.54 1.20 -14.11
CA PRO A 357 -6.38 0.21 -13.05
C PRO A 357 -5.46 -0.93 -13.50
N MET A 358 -4.75 -1.51 -12.54
CA MET A 358 -3.89 -2.65 -12.72
C MET A 358 -3.88 -3.51 -11.44
N PRO A 359 -3.43 -4.76 -11.48
CA PRO A 359 -3.26 -5.56 -10.27
C PRO A 359 -2.28 -4.88 -9.32
N ARG A 360 -2.70 -4.65 -8.07
CA ARG A 360 -1.92 -4.01 -7.01
C ARG A 360 -2.25 -4.65 -5.67
N MET A 361 -1.27 -4.72 -4.80
CA MET A 361 -1.43 -5.17 -3.41
C MET A 361 -2.39 -4.29 -2.61
N THR A 362 -2.99 -4.88 -1.57
CA THR A 362 -3.75 -4.20 -0.52
C THR A 362 -2.98 -4.22 0.79
N ASN A 363 -3.15 -5.23 1.64
CA ASN A 363 -2.29 -5.47 2.79
C ASN A 363 -1.63 -6.85 2.61
N THR A 364 -0.36 -6.86 2.26
CA THR A 364 0.39 -8.10 2.03
C THR A 364 1.17 -8.47 3.27
N TYR A 365 0.93 -9.66 3.83
CA TYR A 365 1.62 -10.08 5.03
C TYR A 365 1.80 -11.60 5.13
N MET A 366 2.81 -12.02 5.92
CA MET A 366 3.03 -13.42 6.28
C MET A 366 2.28 -13.76 7.57
N LEU A 367 1.61 -14.91 7.59
CA LEU A 367 0.97 -15.42 8.79
C LEU A 367 2.00 -15.81 9.87
N GLY A 368 1.59 -15.74 11.14
CA GLY A 368 2.44 -16.11 12.26
C GLY A 368 2.81 -17.60 12.26
N GLY A 369 4.05 -17.88 12.65
CA GLY A 369 4.57 -19.21 12.88
C GLY A 369 4.44 -19.65 14.34
N GLN A 370 5.36 -20.51 14.80
CA GLN A 370 5.31 -21.11 16.14
C GLN A 370 6.51 -20.74 17.01
N SER A 371 7.58 -20.18 16.44
CA SER A 371 8.81 -19.89 17.18
C SER A 371 8.66 -18.64 18.06
N ASP A 372 9.24 -18.67 19.25
CA ASP A 372 9.41 -17.44 20.02
C ASP A 372 10.48 -16.55 19.37
N PRO A 373 10.26 -15.23 19.22
CA PRO A 373 11.27 -14.32 18.66
C PRO A 373 12.63 -14.37 19.35
N ALA A 374 12.67 -14.57 20.68
CA ALA A 374 13.90 -14.71 21.41
C ALA A 374 14.66 -16.00 21.03
N GLU A 375 13.95 -17.10 20.79
CA GLU A 375 14.55 -18.34 20.29
C GLU A 375 15.12 -18.17 18.88
N ILE A 376 14.44 -17.41 18.02
CA ILE A 376 14.93 -17.09 16.68
C ILE A 376 16.28 -16.38 16.77
N ILE A 377 16.38 -15.35 17.59
CA ILE A 377 17.64 -14.61 17.82
C ILE A 377 18.70 -15.53 18.43
N ALA A 378 18.36 -16.31 19.45
CA ALA A 378 19.27 -17.23 20.12
C ALA A 378 19.84 -18.31 19.17
N SER A 379 19.13 -18.64 18.09
CA SER A 379 19.57 -19.62 17.08
C SER A 379 20.72 -19.11 16.18
N VAL A 380 21.05 -17.82 16.22
CA VAL A 380 22.03 -17.19 15.33
C VAL A 380 23.34 -16.96 16.08
N LYS A 381 24.40 -17.66 15.68
CA LYS A 381 25.73 -17.48 16.29
C LYS A 381 26.40 -16.19 15.85
N LYS A 382 26.29 -15.81 14.57
CA LYS A 382 26.80 -14.57 13.99
C LYS A 382 25.89 -14.15 12.86
N GLY A 383 25.31 -12.97 12.94
CA GLY A 383 24.37 -12.46 11.95
C GLY A 383 23.94 -11.02 12.22
N ILE A 384 22.86 -10.61 11.58
CA ILE A 384 22.26 -9.29 11.75
C ILE A 384 20.79 -9.43 12.14
N TYR A 385 20.35 -8.64 13.09
CA TYR A 385 18.95 -8.38 13.39
C TYR A 385 18.56 -7.05 12.75
N CYS A 386 17.70 -7.09 11.73
CA CYS A 386 17.10 -5.91 11.10
C CYS A 386 15.78 -5.63 11.82
N ALA A 387 15.80 -4.74 12.79
CA ALA A 387 14.60 -4.33 13.51
C ALA A 387 13.65 -3.55 12.60
N ASN A 388 14.20 -2.77 11.66
CA ASN A 388 13.40 -1.98 10.74
C ASN A 388 14.11 -1.81 9.38
N LEU A 389 13.32 -1.79 8.30
CA LEU A 389 13.80 -1.55 6.94
C LEU A 389 13.49 -0.11 6.51
N GLY A 390 14.36 0.44 5.69
CA GLY A 390 14.13 1.67 4.96
C GLY A 390 13.39 1.44 3.65
N GLY A 391 13.78 2.15 2.60
CA GLY A 391 13.28 1.92 1.25
C GLY A 391 13.92 0.71 0.58
N GLY A 392 13.19 0.10 -0.36
CA GLY A 392 13.68 -0.99 -1.20
C GLY A 392 13.04 -0.95 -2.58
N GLN A 393 13.55 -1.81 -3.45
CA GLN A 393 13.01 -2.01 -4.79
C GLN A 393 13.27 -3.44 -5.26
N VAL A 394 12.45 -3.89 -6.20
CA VAL A 394 12.60 -5.20 -6.84
C VAL A 394 12.64 -5.06 -8.37
N ASP A 395 13.48 -5.86 -9.00
CA ASP A 395 13.35 -6.20 -10.41
C ASP A 395 12.44 -7.43 -10.54
N ILE A 396 11.22 -7.22 -10.99
CA ILE A 396 10.16 -8.23 -10.98
C ILE A 396 10.53 -9.44 -11.87
N THR A 397 11.23 -9.19 -12.97
CA THR A 397 11.59 -10.22 -13.95
C THR A 397 12.62 -11.19 -13.38
N SER A 398 13.67 -10.68 -12.75
CA SER A 398 14.70 -11.51 -12.13
C SER A 398 14.39 -11.89 -10.68
N GLY A 399 13.46 -11.21 -10.03
CA GLY A 399 13.17 -11.33 -8.61
C GLY A 399 14.24 -10.72 -7.69
N LYS A 400 15.24 -10.03 -8.24
CA LYS A 400 16.31 -9.40 -7.45
C LYS A 400 15.79 -8.19 -6.71
N PHE A 401 16.08 -8.09 -5.42
CA PHE A 401 15.73 -6.96 -4.58
C PHE A 401 16.94 -6.36 -3.86
N VAL A 402 16.80 -5.10 -3.50
CA VAL A 402 17.76 -4.35 -2.66
C VAL A 402 16.97 -3.54 -1.62
N PHE A 403 17.34 -3.67 -0.35
CA PHE A 403 16.77 -2.94 0.78
C PHE A 403 17.84 -2.30 1.62
N SER A 404 17.65 -1.04 2.02
CA SER A 404 18.41 -0.43 3.11
C SER A 404 17.77 -0.76 4.46
N THR A 405 18.57 -0.85 5.52
CA THR A 405 18.06 -0.90 6.89
C THR A 405 17.99 0.51 7.47
N SER A 406 16.91 0.82 8.21
CA SER A 406 16.80 2.04 9.01
C SER A 406 17.19 1.81 10.46
N GLU A 407 17.15 0.55 10.92
CA GLU A 407 17.59 0.12 12.24
C GLU A 407 18.02 -1.34 12.18
N ALA A 408 19.26 -1.61 12.55
CA ALA A 408 19.81 -2.97 12.59
C ALA A 408 20.85 -3.12 13.69
N TYR A 409 21.12 -4.36 14.07
CA TYR A 409 22.05 -4.73 15.14
C TYR A 409 22.84 -5.97 14.76
N LEU A 410 24.03 -6.14 15.33
CA LEU A 410 24.75 -7.41 15.30
C LEU A 410 24.03 -8.44 16.17
N ILE A 411 24.06 -9.70 15.72
CA ILE A 411 23.80 -10.86 16.58
C ILE A 411 25.11 -11.59 16.75
N GLU A 412 25.53 -11.76 18.02
CA GLU A 412 26.73 -12.48 18.42
C GLU A 412 26.40 -13.46 19.53
N ASP A 413 26.69 -14.73 19.29
CA ASP A 413 26.40 -15.86 20.20
C ASP A 413 24.95 -15.86 20.73
N GLY A 414 23.99 -15.63 19.81
CA GLY A 414 22.55 -15.65 20.13
C GLY A 414 22.03 -14.41 20.86
N LYS A 415 22.76 -13.31 20.87
CA LYS A 415 22.38 -12.06 21.54
C LYS A 415 22.49 -10.88 20.58
N ILE A 416 21.53 -9.96 20.70
CA ILE A 416 21.62 -8.65 20.06
C ILE A 416 22.70 -7.85 20.79
N THR A 417 23.65 -7.27 20.03
CA THR A 417 24.78 -6.51 20.58
C THR A 417 24.79 -5.08 20.01
N ALA A 418 25.83 -4.67 19.28
CA ALA A 418 25.97 -3.30 18.81
C ALA A 418 24.97 -2.93 17.70
N PRO A 419 24.39 -1.71 17.74
CA PRO A 419 23.65 -1.19 16.61
C PRO A 419 24.59 -0.95 15.42
N VAL A 420 24.07 -1.21 14.19
CA VAL A 420 24.81 -1.02 12.94
C VAL A 420 24.05 -0.15 11.96
N LYS A 421 24.78 0.58 11.13
CA LYS A 421 24.22 1.39 10.05
C LYS A 421 24.89 1.10 8.70
N GLY A 422 24.18 1.45 7.63
CA GLY A 422 24.65 1.23 6.26
C GLY A 422 24.54 -0.23 5.81
N ALA A 423 23.76 -1.06 6.52
CA ALA A 423 23.44 -2.40 6.04
C ALA A 423 22.46 -2.32 4.87
N THR A 424 22.74 -3.09 3.83
CA THR A 424 21.88 -3.26 2.66
C THR A 424 21.64 -4.74 2.43
N LEU A 425 20.39 -5.16 2.40
CA LEU A 425 20.00 -6.55 2.09
C LEU A 425 19.85 -6.70 0.58
N ILE A 426 20.54 -7.67 0.01
CA ILE A 426 20.53 -7.95 -1.43
C ILE A 426 20.19 -9.42 -1.61
N GLY A 427 19.18 -9.71 -2.43
CA GLY A 427 18.73 -11.09 -2.63
C GLY A 427 17.87 -11.25 -3.86
N ASN A 428 17.32 -12.45 -3.98
CA ASN A 428 16.28 -12.81 -4.96
C ASN A 428 15.07 -13.34 -4.20
N GLY A 429 13.87 -12.90 -4.56
CA GLY A 429 12.64 -13.18 -3.82
C GLY A 429 12.41 -14.68 -3.54
N PRO A 430 12.21 -15.54 -4.58
CA PRO A 430 12.03 -16.97 -4.38
C PRO A 430 13.17 -17.64 -3.62
N GLU A 431 14.43 -17.26 -3.90
CA GLU A 431 15.59 -17.82 -3.21
C GLU A 431 15.62 -17.45 -1.73
N ALA A 432 15.42 -16.17 -1.39
CA ALA A 432 15.41 -15.72 -0.01
C ALA A 432 14.26 -16.36 0.78
N MET A 433 13.06 -16.44 0.19
CA MET A 433 11.92 -17.08 0.82
C MET A 433 12.13 -18.59 1.03
N SER A 434 12.85 -19.26 0.17
CA SER A 434 13.19 -20.70 0.36
C SER A 434 14.16 -20.96 1.51
N LYS A 435 14.93 -19.92 1.90
CA LYS A 435 15.90 -19.96 3.02
C LYS A 435 15.33 -19.52 4.36
N VAL A 436 14.03 -19.26 4.44
CA VAL A 436 13.35 -19.00 5.72
C VAL A 436 13.36 -20.27 6.56
N SER A 437 14.04 -20.24 7.68
CA SER A 437 14.23 -21.41 8.56
C SER A 437 13.46 -21.36 9.86
N MET A 438 13.05 -20.15 10.32
CA MET A 438 12.19 -19.96 11.49
C MET A 438 11.22 -18.79 11.24
N VAL A 439 10.00 -18.93 11.77
CA VAL A 439 8.93 -17.92 11.68
C VAL A 439 8.32 -17.75 13.07
N GLY A 440 8.28 -16.51 13.54
CA GLY A 440 7.82 -16.13 14.87
C GLY A 440 6.31 -16.20 15.06
N ASN A 441 5.89 -16.20 16.31
CA ASN A 441 4.48 -16.15 16.72
C ASN A 441 3.98 -14.71 17.00
N ASP A 442 4.78 -13.71 16.68
CA ASP A 442 4.62 -12.29 16.95
C ASP A 442 4.19 -11.47 15.71
N LEU A 443 3.32 -12.03 14.86
CA LEU A 443 2.80 -11.30 13.71
C LEU A 443 2.32 -9.90 14.12
N ALA A 444 2.88 -8.89 13.47
CA ALA A 444 2.41 -7.52 13.52
C ALA A 444 2.23 -6.95 12.11
N LEU A 445 1.28 -6.05 11.96
CA LEU A 445 1.13 -5.23 10.76
C LEU A 445 1.83 -3.89 10.97
N ASP A 446 2.20 -3.22 9.88
CA ASP A 446 2.81 -1.88 9.92
C ASP A 446 1.89 -0.83 10.58
N SER A 447 2.42 0.33 10.89
CA SER A 447 1.65 1.43 11.51
C SER A 447 0.73 2.20 10.54
N GLY A 448 0.65 1.79 9.27
CA GLY A 448 -0.17 2.46 8.24
C GLY A 448 0.58 3.55 7.49
N VAL A 449 1.81 3.26 7.05
CA VAL A 449 2.66 4.21 6.32
C VAL A 449 2.95 3.82 4.88
N GLY A 450 2.63 2.59 4.46
CA GLY A 450 2.99 2.03 3.18
C GLY A 450 2.41 2.79 1.99
N THR A 451 3.24 3.00 0.98
CA THR A 451 2.85 3.50 -0.35
C THR A 451 3.57 2.67 -1.39
N CYS A 452 2.82 2.10 -2.30
CA CYS A 452 3.32 1.24 -3.37
C CYS A 452 3.34 2.01 -4.68
N GLY A 453 4.47 1.94 -5.41
CA GLY A 453 4.65 2.52 -6.75
C GLY A 453 4.69 1.45 -7.84
N LYS A 454 3.96 1.65 -8.94
CA LYS A 454 4.01 0.81 -10.16
C LYS A 454 3.55 1.63 -11.35
N ASP A 455 4.28 1.59 -12.45
CA ASP A 455 3.97 2.30 -13.70
C ASP A 455 3.65 3.81 -13.49
N GLY A 456 4.41 4.46 -12.61
CA GLY A 456 4.23 5.87 -12.27
C GLY A 456 3.01 6.18 -11.41
N GLN A 457 2.28 5.19 -10.93
CA GLN A 457 1.12 5.32 -10.06
C GLN A 457 1.44 4.92 -8.61
N SER A 458 0.95 5.68 -7.65
CA SER A 458 1.09 5.44 -6.22
C SER A 458 -0.24 5.06 -5.58
N VAL A 459 -0.27 3.99 -4.78
CA VAL A 459 -1.46 3.60 -4.01
C VAL A 459 -1.10 3.30 -2.55
N PRO A 460 -2.01 3.60 -1.58
CA PRO A 460 -1.81 3.24 -0.19
C PRO A 460 -1.86 1.72 -0.01
N VAL A 461 -0.91 1.17 0.75
CA VAL A 461 -0.83 -0.26 1.07
C VAL A 461 -0.51 -0.49 2.54
N GLY A 462 -0.75 -1.69 3.01
CA GLY A 462 -0.26 -2.19 4.29
C GLY A 462 0.70 -3.36 4.07
N VAL A 463 1.56 -3.60 5.03
CA VAL A 463 2.48 -4.73 5.06
C VAL A 463 2.51 -5.34 6.45
N GLY A 464 3.00 -6.57 6.57
CA GLY A 464 3.19 -7.20 7.86
C GLY A 464 3.96 -8.51 7.78
N GLN A 465 4.56 -8.86 8.89
CA GLN A 465 5.18 -10.17 9.08
C GLN A 465 5.44 -10.42 10.57
N PRO A 466 5.61 -11.67 10.98
CA PRO A 466 6.24 -12.01 12.25
C PRO A 466 7.76 -11.84 12.16
N THR A 467 8.46 -11.91 13.29
CA THR A 467 9.91 -12.08 13.29
C THR A 467 10.27 -13.35 12.52
N LEU A 468 11.21 -13.25 11.58
CA LEU A 468 11.63 -14.39 10.78
C LEU A 468 13.14 -14.43 10.57
N LYS A 469 13.68 -15.64 10.39
CA LYS A 469 15.09 -15.88 10.08
C LYS A 469 15.26 -16.37 8.67
N ILE A 470 16.16 -15.71 7.94
CA ILE A 470 16.67 -16.15 6.62
C ILE A 470 18.12 -16.61 6.83
N ASP A 471 18.41 -17.87 6.53
CA ASP A 471 19.71 -18.48 6.88
C ASP A 471 20.89 -17.87 6.13
N ALA A 472 20.66 -17.36 4.92
CA ALA A 472 21.71 -16.76 4.12
C ALA A 472 21.16 -15.72 3.15
N ILE A 473 21.54 -14.47 3.39
CA ILE A 473 21.27 -13.34 2.49
C ILE A 473 22.52 -12.47 2.38
N THR A 474 22.72 -11.84 1.24
CA THR A 474 23.85 -10.94 1.06
C THR A 474 23.58 -9.62 1.79
N VAL A 475 24.48 -9.26 2.69
CA VAL A 475 24.50 -7.99 3.38
C VAL A 475 25.62 -7.16 2.78
N GLY A 476 25.29 -6.03 2.15
CA GLY A 476 26.22 -4.97 1.81
C GLY A 476 26.42 -4.10 3.05
N GLY A 477 27.66 -3.83 3.40
CA GLY A 477 28.01 -3.01 4.55
C GLY A 477 29.01 -1.92 4.20
N THR A 478 29.20 -0.97 5.12
CA THR A 478 30.17 0.12 4.98
C THR A 478 31.42 -0.12 5.85
N GLY A 479 31.46 -1.20 6.65
CA GLY A 479 32.62 -1.65 7.36
C GLY A 479 33.52 -2.48 6.43
N ALA A 480 34.72 -2.00 6.11
CA ALA A 480 35.73 -2.74 5.37
C ALA A 480 36.41 -3.76 6.29
#